data_7964e1876d89e6aca39f3a62910f670e
#
_entry.id   7964e1876d89e6aca39f3a62910f670e
#
_cell.length_a   1.000
_cell.length_b   1.000
_cell.length_c   1.000
_cell.angle_alpha   90.00
_cell.angle_beta   90.00
_cell.angle_gamma   90.00
#
_symmetry.space_group_name_H-M   'P 1'
#
loop_
_entity.id
_entity.type
_entity.pdbx_description
1 polymer ?
#
loop_
_entity_poly.entity_id
_entity_poly.type
_entity_poly.pdbx_seq_one_letter_code
_entity_poly.pdbx_strand_id
1 'polypeptide(L)'
;MGGGGRAAAAGLVAVLFAVAWSSRDAVGAAELVIMTNQGTTPGVREVAAAFERASGHKITVIQEAGAALERRLASGGQADVIATNPSGIADQVRKDRIVPGTVVPFVMAGLGLSVRAGAPKPDISTVESYKAALLAAKSIGYSRGCSGTHVAEGIEKLGLTEALKPKTVFTVDGPVVEFLAKGNIEVGLQQTNIMVGAPGTDYVGALPGFLNVPCPSSVALMSASKQPEAARALIAFMTSPEAAPLLRKTFVEPAAVAPAKPVPARP
;
A
#
# COMPACT_ATOMS: atom_id res chain seq x y z
N MET A 1 -50.94 17.78 -59.57
CA MET A 1 -49.50 17.86 -59.71
C MET A 1 -48.91 18.12 -58.33
N GLY A 2 -48.45 17.23 -57.47
CA GLY A 2 -47.78 16.00 -57.58
C GLY A 2 -46.32 16.25 -57.12
N GLY A 3 -45.99 16.05 -55.87
CA GLY A 3 -44.65 16.26 -55.43
C GLY A 3 -44.43 15.70 -54.00
N GLY A 4 -44.33 14.38 -53.86
CA GLY A 4 -44.06 13.73 -52.60
C GLY A 4 -42.61 13.84 -52.21
N GLY A 5 -42.32 14.41 -51.05
CA GLY A 5 -40.99 14.38 -50.39
C GLY A 5 -40.89 13.19 -49.46
N ARG A 6 -40.01 12.21 -49.77
CA ARG A 6 -39.66 11.10 -48.92
C ARG A 6 -38.69 11.57 -47.82
N ALA A 7 -39.12 11.54 -46.59
CA ALA A 7 -38.24 11.67 -45.43
C ALA A 7 -37.49 10.35 -45.20
N ALA A 8 -36.18 10.39 -45.28
CA ALA A 8 -35.29 9.26 -44.92
C ALA A 8 -35.09 9.29 -43.41
N ALA A 9 -35.61 8.28 -42.72
CA ALA A 9 -35.32 8.05 -41.31
C ALA A 9 -33.94 7.38 -41.19
N ALA A 10 -32.97 8.10 -40.66
CA ALA A 10 -31.68 7.54 -40.29
C ALA A 10 -31.84 6.79 -38.93
N GLY A 11 -31.90 5.48 -39.00
CA GLY A 11 -31.92 4.63 -37.82
C GLY A 11 -30.52 4.58 -37.19
N LEU A 12 -30.41 5.12 -35.98
CA LEU A 12 -29.23 4.99 -35.13
C LEU A 12 -29.25 3.57 -34.55
N VAL A 13 -28.39 2.67 -35.05
CA VAL A 13 -28.17 1.35 -34.46
C VAL A 13 -27.19 1.56 -33.28
N ALA A 14 -27.72 1.61 -32.06
CA ALA A 14 -26.94 1.53 -30.85
C ALA A 14 -26.48 0.06 -30.65
N VAL A 15 -25.24 -0.22 -30.98
CA VAL A 15 -24.60 -1.52 -30.68
C VAL A 15 -24.31 -1.53 -29.19
N LEU A 16 -25.18 -2.13 -28.41
CA LEU A 16 -24.93 -2.50 -27.00
C LEU A 16 -23.92 -3.67 -27.01
N PHE A 17 -22.65 -3.37 -26.75
CA PHE A 17 -21.69 -4.38 -26.34
C PHE A 17 -22.07 -4.85 -24.93
N ALA A 18 -22.99 -5.81 -24.85
CA ALA A 18 -23.14 -6.63 -23.66
C ALA A 18 -21.91 -7.53 -23.59
N VAL A 19 -20.94 -7.17 -22.78
CA VAL A 19 -19.89 -8.08 -22.36
C VAL A 19 -20.61 -9.17 -21.57
N ALA A 20 -20.89 -10.31 -22.22
CA ALA A 20 -21.38 -11.50 -21.58
C ALA A 20 -20.28 -11.99 -20.63
N TRP A 21 -20.39 -11.63 -19.37
CA TRP A 21 -19.68 -12.31 -18.30
C TRP A 21 -20.31 -13.68 -18.20
N SER A 22 -19.72 -14.65 -18.92
CA SER A 22 -20.10 -16.05 -18.87
C SER A 22 -20.19 -16.45 -17.40
N SER A 23 -21.34 -16.95 -17.01
CA SER A 23 -21.61 -17.60 -15.73
C SER A 23 -20.56 -18.68 -15.48
N ARG A 24 -19.45 -18.29 -14.85
CA ARG A 24 -18.61 -19.24 -14.11
C ARG A 24 -19.44 -19.61 -12.90
N ASP A 25 -19.55 -20.91 -12.68
CA ASP A 25 -20.26 -21.53 -11.56
C ASP A 25 -20.18 -20.64 -10.33
N ALA A 26 -21.34 -20.37 -9.73
CA ALA A 26 -21.44 -19.57 -8.52
C ALA A 26 -20.65 -20.25 -7.41
N VAL A 27 -19.35 -19.98 -7.34
CA VAL A 27 -18.55 -20.26 -6.16
C VAL A 27 -19.22 -19.45 -5.05
N GLY A 28 -19.81 -20.18 -4.08
CA GLY A 28 -20.49 -19.53 -2.95
C GLY A 28 -19.61 -18.45 -2.34
N ALA A 29 -20.22 -17.45 -1.71
CA ALA A 29 -19.50 -16.35 -1.09
C ALA A 29 -18.40 -16.91 -0.16
N ALA A 30 -17.13 -16.65 -0.49
CA ALA A 30 -15.99 -17.10 0.29
C ALA A 30 -15.69 -16.07 1.39
N GLU A 31 -15.17 -16.54 2.51
CA GLU A 31 -14.55 -15.72 3.54
C GLU A 31 -13.03 -15.79 3.37
N LEU A 32 -12.39 -14.66 3.13
CA LEU A 32 -10.94 -14.55 2.92
C LEU A 32 -10.29 -13.73 4.02
N VAL A 33 -9.08 -14.11 4.38
CA VAL A 33 -8.25 -13.38 5.34
C VAL A 33 -7.02 -12.81 4.64
N ILE A 34 -6.85 -11.50 4.71
CA ILE A 34 -5.62 -10.82 4.27
C ILE A 34 -4.79 -10.44 5.50
N MET A 35 -3.56 -10.91 5.55
CA MET A 35 -2.54 -10.43 6.48
C MET A 35 -1.75 -9.28 5.85
N THR A 36 -1.58 -8.19 6.58
CA THR A 36 -0.91 -7.01 6.06
C THR A 36 -0.08 -6.30 7.14
N ASN A 37 0.95 -5.56 6.72
CA ASN A 37 1.70 -4.68 7.60
C ASN A 37 1.08 -3.26 7.64
N GLN A 38 1.54 -2.43 8.57
CA GLN A 38 1.06 -1.07 8.75
C GLN A 38 1.08 -0.23 7.47
N GLY A 39 2.19 -0.26 6.71
CA GLY A 39 2.36 0.55 5.51
C GLY A 39 1.47 0.15 4.34
N THR A 40 0.95 -1.07 4.34
CA THR A 40 0.13 -1.60 3.24
C THR A 40 -1.37 -1.58 3.60
N THR A 41 -1.70 -1.58 4.90
CA THR A 41 -3.07 -1.69 5.41
C THR A 41 -4.07 -0.68 4.81
N PRO A 42 -3.77 0.63 4.68
CA PRO A 42 -4.75 1.57 4.13
C PRO A 42 -5.20 1.20 2.73
N GLY A 43 -4.28 0.91 1.82
CA GLY A 43 -4.58 0.48 0.45
C GLY A 43 -5.31 -0.85 0.41
N VAL A 44 -4.89 -1.83 1.23
CA VAL A 44 -5.55 -3.14 1.31
C VAL A 44 -7.02 -3.00 1.73
N ARG A 45 -7.33 -2.20 2.75
CA ARG A 45 -8.71 -2.00 3.22
C ARG A 45 -9.60 -1.38 2.16
N GLU A 46 -9.10 -0.40 1.43
CA GLU A 46 -9.87 0.28 0.40
C GLU A 46 -10.22 -0.67 -0.77
N VAL A 47 -9.24 -1.44 -1.25
CA VAL A 47 -9.47 -2.39 -2.34
C VAL A 47 -10.25 -3.63 -1.89
N ALA A 48 -10.06 -4.11 -0.65
CA ALA A 48 -10.84 -5.20 -0.09
C ALA A 48 -12.33 -4.85 -0.03
N ALA A 49 -12.67 -3.67 0.49
CA ALA A 49 -14.07 -3.20 0.53
C ALA A 49 -14.70 -3.07 -0.87
N ALA A 50 -13.92 -2.66 -1.88
CA ALA A 50 -14.39 -2.62 -3.25
C ALA A 50 -14.61 -4.02 -3.84
N PHE A 51 -13.69 -4.95 -3.57
CA PHE A 51 -13.82 -6.34 -4.00
C PHE A 51 -15.02 -7.04 -3.36
N GLU A 52 -15.28 -6.84 -2.05
CA GLU A 52 -16.47 -7.35 -1.38
C GLU A 52 -17.76 -6.92 -2.08
N ARG A 53 -17.86 -5.62 -2.42
CA ARG A 53 -19.04 -5.09 -3.14
C ARG A 53 -19.22 -5.68 -4.53
N ALA A 54 -18.11 -5.95 -5.22
CA ALA A 54 -18.15 -6.45 -6.61
C ALA A 54 -18.38 -7.96 -6.69
N SER A 55 -17.88 -8.74 -5.72
CA SER A 55 -17.84 -10.20 -5.78
C SER A 55 -18.80 -10.91 -4.82
N GLY A 56 -19.27 -10.21 -3.79
CA GLY A 56 -20.05 -10.82 -2.71
C GLY A 56 -19.24 -11.62 -1.69
N HIS A 57 -17.91 -11.76 -1.88
CA HIS A 57 -17.02 -12.37 -0.89
C HIS A 57 -16.92 -11.50 0.37
N LYS A 58 -16.45 -12.08 1.47
CA LYS A 58 -16.15 -11.38 2.72
C LYS A 58 -14.65 -11.35 2.96
N ILE A 59 -14.12 -10.17 3.33
CA ILE A 59 -12.67 -9.99 3.50
C ILE A 59 -12.37 -9.52 4.92
N THR A 60 -11.62 -10.31 5.66
CA THR A 60 -11.06 -9.90 6.95
C THR A 60 -9.64 -9.40 6.76
N VAL A 61 -9.38 -8.14 7.11
CA VAL A 61 -8.03 -7.54 7.02
C VAL A 61 -7.41 -7.52 8.41
N ILE A 62 -6.30 -8.23 8.58
CA ILE A 62 -5.55 -8.34 9.84
C ILE A 62 -4.20 -7.65 9.66
N GLN A 63 -3.97 -6.60 10.46
CA GLN A 63 -2.70 -5.88 10.46
C GLN A 63 -1.75 -6.49 11.47
N GLU A 64 -0.90 -7.39 11.01
CA GLU A 64 0.18 -8.00 11.80
C GLU A 64 1.42 -8.21 10.92
N ALA A 65 2.60 -8.02 11.50
CA ALA A 65 3.88 -8.23 10.83
C ALA A 65 4.93 -8.78 11.81
N GLY A 66 6.03 -9.28 11.26
CA GLY A 66 7.15 -9.77 12.06
C GLY A 66 6.70 -10.84 13.07
N ALA A 67 7.10 -10.71 14.34
CA ALA A 67 6.83 -11.70 15.37
C ALA A 67 5.32 -11.92 15.67
N ALA A 68 4.48 -10.91 15.51
CA ALA A 68 3.03 -11.05 15.71
C ALA A 68 2.41 -11.93 14.63
N LEU A 69 2.76 -11.70 13.37
CA LEU A 69 2.38 -12.55 12.24
C LEU A 69 2.82 -14.00 12.47
N GLU A 70 4.08 -14.20 12.88
CA GLU A 70 4.61 -15.55 13.14
C GLU A 70 3.86 -16.27 14.26
N ARG A 71 3.57 -15.61 15.37
CA ARG A 71 2.78 -16.21 16.45
C ARG A 71 1.40 -16.62 15.98
N ARG A 72 0.71 -15.77 15.22
CA ARG A 72 -0.61 -16.07 14.67
C ARG A 72 -0.59 -17.31 13.75
N LEU A 73 0.35 -17.36 12.81
CA LEU A 73 0.45 -18.49 11.89
C LEU A 73 0.84 -19.78 12.62
N ALA A 74 1.71 -19.72 13.64
CA ALA A 74 2.09 -20.86 14.46
C ALA A 74 0.94 -21.38 15.32
N SER A 75 0.01 -20.52 15.76
CA SER A 75 -1.18 -20.92 16.50
C SER A 75 -2.34 -21.40 15.62
N GLY A 76 -2.12 -21.65 14.33
CA GLY A 76 -3.14 -22.11 13.39
C GLY A 76 -4.01 -21.00 12.80
N GLY A 77 -3.63 -19.74 12.98
CA GLY A 77 -4.28 -18.61 12.32
C GLY A 77 -4.23 -18.74 10.81
N GLN A 78 -5.36 -18.52 10.14
CA GLN A 78 -5.46 -18.64 8.70
C GLN A 78 -5.12 -17.30 8.02
N ALA A 79 -4.48 -17.37 6.85
CA ALA A 79 -4.33 -16.29 5.92
C ALA A 79 -4.44 -16.85 4.50
N ASP A 80 -5.24 -16.20 3.67
CA ASP A 80 -5.38 -16.57 2.25
C ASP A 80 -4.44 -15.73 1.40
N VAL A 81 -4.29 -14.46 1.74
CA VAL A 81 -3.42 -13.49 1.06
C VAL A 81 -2.53 -12.80 2.08
N ILE A 82 -1.28 -12.59 1.71
CA ILE A 82 -0.39 -11.67 2.43
C ILE A 82 -0.09 -10.44 1.56
N ALA A 83 -0.15 -9.26 2.16
CA ALA A 83 0.20 -7.98 1.54
C ALA A 83 1.24 -7.27 2.42
N THR A 84 2.52 -7.28 2.01
CA THR A 84 3.60 -6.76 2.85
C THR A 84 4.81 -6.31 2.03
N ASN A 85 5.83 -5.77 2.72
CA ASN A 85 7.09 -5.34 2.12
C ASN A 85 7.93 -6.52 1.63
N PRO A 86 8.98 -6.28 0.81
CA PRO A 86 9.81 -7.35 0.24
C PRO A 86 10.44 -8.29 1.27
N SER A 87 10.88 -7.77 2.42
CA SER A 87 11.46 -8.62 3.47
C SER A 87 10.42 -9.55 4.08
N GLY A 88 9.21 -9.06 4.34
CA GLY A 88 8.10 -9.89 4.82
C GLY A 88 7.70 -10.98 3.82
N ILE A 89 7.65 -10.65 2.52
CA ILE A 89 7.43 -11.66 1.46
C ILE A 89 8.56 -12.71 1.47
N ALA A 90 9.82 -12.25 1.48
CA ALA A 90 10.97 -13.16 1.47
C ALA A 90 10.99 -14.10 2.70
N ASP A 91 10.57 -13.60 3.87
CA ASP A 91 10.45 -14.41 5.09
C ASP A 91 9.43 -15.55 4.91
N GLN A 92 8.27 -15.26 4.32
CA GLN A 92 7.24 -16.27 4.10
C GLN A 92 7.61 -17.25 2.98
N VAL A 93 8.32 -16.80 1.95
CA VAL A 93 8.89 -17.67 0.90
C VAL A 93 9.88 -18.67 1.51
N ARG A 94 10.81 -18.21 2.37
CA ARG A 94 11.78 -19.11 3.02
C ARG A 94 11.13 -20.17 3.92
N LYS A 95 9.90 -19.95 4.34
CA LYS A 95 9.11 -20.87 5.17
C LYS A 95 8.10 -21.69 4.37
N ASP A 96 8.20 -21.69 3.05
CA ASP A 96 7.31 -22.41 2.12
C ASP A 96 5.82 -22.08 2.34
N ARG A 97 5.51 -20.85 2.80
CA ARG A 97 4.16 -20.40 3.09
C ARG A 97 3.49 -19.61 1.96
N ILE A 98 4.21 -19.37 0.87
CA ILE A 98 3.69 -18.70 -0.33
C ILE A 98 3.64 -19.69 -1.49
N VAL A 99 2.53 -19.69 -2.21
CA VAL A 99 2.41 -20.48 -3.46
C VAL A 99 3.39 -19.91 -4.49
N PRO A 100 4.29 -20.74 -5.04
CA PRO A 100 5.27 -20.28 -6.03
C PRO A 100 4.62 -19.55 -7.22
N GLY A 101 5.26 -18.48 -7.68
CA GLY A 101 4.79 -17.69 -8.82
C GLY A 101 3.59 -16.79 -8.57
N THR A 102 3.14 -16.65 -7.30
CA THR A 102 1.99 -15.80 -6.97
C THR A 102 2.36 -14.44 -6.36
N VAL A 103 3.64 -14.15 -6.16
CA VAL A 103 4.09 -12.84 -5.68
C VAL A 103 3.92 -11.80 -6.79
N VAL A 104 3.09 -10.78 -6.53
CA VAL A 104 2.82 -9.69 -7.48
C VAL A 104 3.13 -8.36 -6.80
N PRO A 105 3.86 -7.43 -7.46
CA PRO A 105 4.00 -6.05 -6.99
C PRO A 105 2.62 -5.41 -6.78
N PHE A 106 2.46 -4.67 -5.67
CA PHE A 106 1.15 -4.11 -5.32
C PHE A 106 1.16 -2.58 -5.28
N VAL A 107 1.88 -1.99 -4.34
CA VAL A 107 1.92 -0.54 -4.16
C VAL A 107 3.32 -0.03 -3.83
N MET A 108 3.51 1.28 -4.06
CA MET A 108 4.66 2.06 -3.68
C MET A 108 4.20 3.21 -2.78
N ALA A 109 4.73 3.32 -1.57
CA ALA A 109 4.43 4.41 -0.64
C ALA A 109 5.61 5.35 -0.51
N GLY A 110 5.44 6.63 -0.86
CA GLY A 110 6.45 7.67 -0.65
C GLY A 110 6.66 8.00 0.84
N LEU A 111 7.70 8.77 1.12
CA LEU A 111 8.05 9.22 2.47
C LEU A 111 7.62 10.67 2.70
N GLY A 112 7.27 10.99 3.92
CA GLY A 112 6.86 12.33 4.31
C GLY A 112 7.27 12.71 5.72
N LEU A 113 7.00 13.97 6.05
CA LEU A 113 7.21 14.56 7.34
C LEU A 113 5.88 15.05 7.92
N SER A 114 5.65 14.79 9.20
CA SER A 114 4.57 15.37 9.98
C SER A 114 5.08 15.97 11.28
N VAL A 115 4.28 16.88 11.82
CA VAL A 115 4.43 17.46 13.14
C VAL A 115 3.18 17.21 13.97
N ARG A 116 3.20 17.52 15.27
CA ARG A 116 2.00 17.50 16.10
C ARG A 116 0.98 18.52 15.58
N ALA A 117 -0.30 18.21 15.68
CA ALA A 117 -1.38 19.12 15.27
C ALA A 117 -1.23 20.50 15.94
N GLY A 118 -1.32 21.57 15.12
CA GLY A 118 -1.15 22.96 15.53
C GLY A 118 0.29 23.42 15.77
N ALA A 119 1.30 22.52 15.64
CA ALA A 119 2.70 22.93 15.70
C ALA A 119 3.13 23.64 14.40
N PRO A 120 4.11 24.55 14.46
CA PRO A 120 4.66 25.19 13.27
C PRO A 120 5.16 24.14 12.26
N LYS A 121 4.76 24.29 11.00
CA LYS A 121 5.20 23.42 9.91
C LYS A 121 6.53 23.93 9.35
N PRO A 122 7.62 23.14 9.44
CA PRO A 122 8.89 23.54 8.84
C PRO A 122 8.79 23.56 7.32
N ASP A 123 9.56 24.42 6.67
CA ASP A 123 9.77 24.31 5.23
C ASP A 123 10.64 23.08 4.92
N ILE A 124 10.14 22.21 4.02
CA ILE A 124 10.83 21.04 3.52
C ILE A 124 10.78 20.97 1.98
N SER A 125 10.55 22.09 1.33
CA SER A 125 10.37 22.15 -0.13
C SER A 125 11.65 21.83 -0.91
N THR A 126 12.80 22.01 -0.30
CA THR A 126 14.13 21.67 -0.85
C THR A 126 14.89 20.74 0.09
N VAL A 127 15.96 20.13 -0.42
CA VAL A 127 16.87 19.30 0.40
C VAL A 127 17.54 20.18 1.49
N GLU A 128 17.89 21.40 1.16
CA GLU A 128 18.53 22.36 2.08
C GLU A 128 17.59 22.81 3.20
N SER A 129 16.34 23.17 2.88
CA SER A 129 15.35 23.54 3.89
C SER A 129 14.96 22.34 4.76
N TYR A 130 14.83 21.13 4.21
CA TYR A 130 14.64 19.90 4.96
C TYR A 130 15.80 19.64 5.95
N LYS A 131 17.06 19.78 5.48
CA LYS A 131 18.25 19.68 6.33
C LYS A 131 18.22 20.66 7.48
N ALA A 132 17.88 21.93 7.21
CA ALA A 132 17.73 22.97 8.22
C ALA A 132 16.62 22.63 9.23
N ALA A 133 15.48 22.15 8.76
CA ALA A 133 14.37 21.71 9.61
C ALA A 133 14.76 20.58 10.57
N LEU A 134 15.47 19.54 10.07
CA LEU A 134 15.97 18.46 10.92
C LEU A 134 16.98 18.94 11.96
N LEU A 135 17.87 19.87 11.60
CA LEU A 135 18.84 20.43 12.55
C LEU A 135 18.18 21.29 13.61
N ALA A 136 17.15 22.05 13.28
CA ALA A 136 16.40 22.90 14.21
C ALA A 136 15.49 22.14 15.16
N ALA A 137 14.95 20.99 14.75
CA ALA A 137 14.05 20.17 15.57
C ALA A 137 14.72 19.70 16.86
N LYS A 138 13.97 19.69 17.97
CA LYS A 138 14.43 19.20 19.29
C LYS A 138 14.49 17.68 19.33
N SER A 139 13.61 17.00 18.60
CA SER A 139 13.59 15.54 18.47
C SER A 139 13.02 15.10 17.14
N ILE A 140 13.54 13.99 16.62
CA ILE A 140 13.14 13.39 15.33
C ILE A 140 12.78 11.94 15.57
N GLY A 141 11.62 11.49 15.05
CA GLY A 141 11.18 10.12 15.19
C GLY A 141 11.01 9.41 13.85
N TYR A 142 11.47 8.16 13.77
CA TYR A 142 11.20 7.25 12.66
C TYR A 142 11.32 5.78 13.10
N SER A 143 10.70 4.88 12.35
CA SER A 143 10.66 3.45 12.66
C SER A 143 11.94 2.74 12.19
N ARG A 144 12.04 1.43 12.47
CA ARG A 144 13.11 0.55 11.93
C ARG A 144 12.65 -0.26 10.70
N GLY A 145 11.46 0.04 10.15
CA GLY A 145 10.95 -0.58 8.93
C GLY A 145 11.49 0.09 7.67
N CYS A 146 10.86 -0.20 6.51
CA CYS A 146 11.29 0.31 5.21
C CYS A 146 11.49 1.84 5.20
N SER A 147 10.51 2.61 5.66
CA SER A 147 10.62 4.08 5.69
C SER A 147 11.77 4.55 6.58
N GLY A 148 11.94 3.92 7.75
CA GLY A 148 13.00 4.29 8.67
C GLY A 148 14.40 3.97 8.13
N THR A 149 14.56 2.88 7.40
CA THR A 149 15.82 2.55 6.70
C THR A 149 16.15 3.65 5.69
N HIS A 150 15.22 4.00 4.82
CA HIS A 150 15.45 5.06 3.82
C HIS A 150 15.66 6.45 4.43
N VAL A 151 14.98 6.75 5.55
CA VAL A 151 15.23 7.98 6.32
C VAL A 151 16.65 8.00 6.87
N ALA A 152 17.12 6.90 7.48
CA ALA A 152 18.47 6.79 8.02
C ALA A 152 19.53 6.93 6.91
N GLU A 153 19.36 6.27 5.77
CA GLU A 153 20.21 6.42 4.59
C GLU A 153 20.22 7.86 4.05
N GLY A 154 19.06 8.52 4.04
CA GLY A 154 18.94 9.93 3.65
C GLY A 154 19.70 10.86 4.61
N ILE A 155 19.59 10.64 5.92
CA ILE A 155 20.31 11.38 6.96
C ILE A 155 21.81 11.19 6.79
N GLU A 156 22.26 9.98 6.49
CA GLU A 156 23.68 9.67 6.22
C GLU A 156 24.20 10.40 4.98
N LYS A 157 23.47 10.34 3.87
CA LYS A 157 23.80 11.06 2.63
C LYS A 157 23.89 12.56 2.79
N LEU A 158 23.13 13.12 3.74
CA LEU A 158 23.18 14.54 4.09
C LEU A 158 24.31 14.88 5.04
N GLY A 159 25.07 13.92 5.55
CA GLY A 159 26.13 14.09 6.54
C GLY A 159 25.62 14.50 7.93
N LEU A 160 24.38 14.13 8.28
CA LEU A 160 23.71 14.56 9.50
C LEU A 160 23.69 13.52 10.62
N THR A 161 24.23 12.32 10.41
CA THR A 161 24.12 11.18 11.35
C THR A 161 24.54 11.56 12.76
N GLU A 162 25.74 12.12 12.94
CA GLU A 162 26.23 12.47 14.28
C GLU A 162 25.48 13.65 14.93
N ALA A 163 25.08 14.64 14.12
CA ALA A 163 24.33 15.79 14.61
C ALA A 163 22.90 15.44 15.08
N LEU A 164 22.26 14.45 14.43
CA LEU A 164 20.89 14.04 14.73
C LEU A 164 20.82 12.90 15.76
N LYS A 165 21.86 12.10 15.92
CA LYS A 165 21.92 10.95 16.83
C LYS A 165 21.41 11.23 18.25
N PRO A 166 21.80 12.35 18.93
CA PRO A 166 21.35 12.63 20.30
C PRO A 166 19.84 12.91 20.42
N LYS A 167 19.17 13.29 19.33
CA LYS A 167 17.76 13.67 19.30
C LYS A 167 16.90 12.74 18.43
N THR A 168 17.44 11.61 17.99
CA THR A 168 16.70 10.60 17.23
C THR A 168 16.02 9.61 18.18
N VAL A 169 14.71 9.44 17.98
CA VAL A 169 13.85 8.50 18.68
C VAL A 169 13.39 7.41 17.71
N PHE A 170 13.70 6.15 18.00
CA PHE A 170 13.16 5.03 17.23
C PHE A 170 11.78 4.65 17.76
N THR A 171 10.76 4.70 16.89
CA THR A 171 9.42 4.26 17.24
C THR A 171 9.31 2.75 17.03
N VAL A 172 9.22 1.98 18.10
CA VAL A 172 9.24 0.51 18.07
C VAL A 172 7.86 -0.12 18.26
N ASP A 173 6.96 0.51 19.01
CA ASP A 173 5.68 -0.05 19.43
C ASP A 173 4.47 0.69 18.83
N GLY A 174 4.59 1.22 17.63
CA GLY A 174 3.49 1.93 16.98
C GLY A 174 3.95 2.85 15.83
N PRO A 175 2.97 3.45 15.15
CA PRO A 175 3.26 4.41 14.10
C PRO A 175 3.87 5.70 14.66
N VAL A 176 4.73 6.32 13.87
CA VAL A 176 5.38 7.60 14.21
C VAL A 176 4.36 8.70 14.60
N VAL A 177 3.20 8.68 13.95
CA VAL A 177 2.12 9.65 14.21
C VAL A 177 1.56 9.59 15.63
N GLU A 178 1.57 8.43 16.29
CA GLU A 178 1.16 8.33 17.68
C GLU A 178 2.16 9.01 18.64
N PHE A 179 3.46 8.89 18.35
CA PHE A 179 4.51 9.55 19.12
C PHE A 179 4.44 11.09 18.95
N LEU A 180 4.11 11.56 17.73
CA LEU A 180 3.83 12.99 17.49
C LEU A 180 2.63 13.47 18.27
N ALA A 181 1.48 12.78 18.16
CA ALA A 181 0.24 13.18 18.83
C ALA A 181 0.41 13.26 20.36
N LYS A 182 1.20 12.36 20.94
CA LYS A 182 1.53 12.33 22.38
C LYS A 182 2.60 13.37 22.77
N GLY A 183 3.24 14.05 21.79
CA GLY A 183 4.32 15.02 22.04
C GLY A 183 5.66 14.38 22.42
N ASN A 184 5.85 13.08 22.20
CA ASN A 184 7.11 12.39 22.47
C ASN A 184 8.23 12.75 21.48
N ILE A 185 7.86 13.22 20.30
CA ILE A 185 8.75 13.71 19.25
C ILE A 185 8.18 14.97 18.62
N GLU A 186 9.05 15.85 18.12
CA GLU A 186 8.66 17.10 17.46
C GLU A 186 8.44 16.91 15.96
N VAL A 187 9.32 16.15 15.31
CA VAL A 187 9.28 15.84 13.88
C VAL A 187 9.20 14.34 13.69
N GLY A 188 8.24 13.89 12.89
CA GLY A 188 8.07 12.48 12.54
C GLY A 188 8.26 12.23 11.05
N LEU A 189 8.97 11.15 10.73
CA LEU A 189 9.30 10.73 9.36
C LEU A 189 8.80 9.31 9.13
N GLN A 190 7.87 9.13 8.17
CA GLN A 190 7.27 7.82 7.87
C GLN A 190 6.69 7.82 6.44
N GLN A 191 6.07 6.72 6.05
CA GLN A 191 5.33 6.64 4.79
C GLN A 191 4.16 7.63 4.77
N THR A 192 3.99 8.34 3.65
CA THR A 192 2.96 9.37 3.47
C THR A 192 1.55 8.87 3.77
N ASN A 193 1.21 7.66 3.32
CA ASN A 193 -0.10 7.04 3.49
C ASN A 193 -0.47 6.68 4.95
N ILE A 194 0.51 6.68 5.85
CA ILE A 194 0.29 6.51 7.29
C ILE A 194 0.11 7.86 7.96
N MET A 195 0.73 8.91 7.40
CA MET A 195 0.82 10.22 8.02
C MET A 195 -0.34 11.14 7.64
N VAL A 196 -0.81 11.08 6.39
CA VAL A 196 -1.89 11.95 5.92
C VAL A 196 -3.20 11.60 6.63
N GLY A 197 -3.79 12.63 7.26
CA GLY A 197 -5.06 12.49 7.98
C GLY A 197 -4.95 11.76 9.32
N ALA A 198 -3.76 11.47 9.82
CA ALA A 198 -3.58 10.82 11.11
C ALA A 198 -4.00 11.76 12.26
N PRO A 199 -4.85 11.28 13.19
CA PRO A 199 -5.36 12.11 14.28
C PRO A 199 -4.26 12.70 15.15
N GLY A 200 -4.40 13.98 15.53
CA GLY A 200 -3.46 14.67 16.41
C GLY A 200 -2.14 15.08 15.76
N THR A 201 -2.06 14.97 14.42
CA THR A 201 -0.87 15.35 13.65
C THR A 201 -1.23 16.20 12.42
N ASP A 202 -0.29 17.00 11.98
CA ASP A 202 -0.36 17.77 10.73
C ASP A 202 0.71 17.26 9.77
N TYR A 203 0.26 16.78 8.61
CA TYR A 203 1.16 16.44 7.52
C TYR A 203 1.75 17.73 6.93
N VAL A 204 3.08 17.75 6.79
CA VAL A 204 3.82 18.89 6.24
C VAL A 204 4.03 18.73 4.75
N GLY A 205 4.51 17.57 4.32
CA GLY A 205 4.78 17.29 2.93
C GLY A 205 5.59 16.01 2.68
N ALA A 206 5.74 15.68 1.41
CA ALA A 206 6.64 14.61 0.96
C ALA A 206 8.10 15.04 1.15
N LEU A 207 8.99 14.07 1.41
CA LEU A 207 10.43 14.36 1.48
C LEU A 207 10.94 14.84 0.11
N PRO A 208 11.86 15.82 0.09
CA PRO A 208 12.29 16.44 -1.16
C PRO A 208 13.27 15.58 -1.96
N GLY A 209 13.12 15.59 -3.27
CA GLY A 209 14.06 15.03 -4.24
C GLY A 209 14.43 13.57 -3.96
N PHE A 210 15.71 13.28 -3.91
CA PHE A 210 16.25 11.91 -3.75
C PHE A 210 15.97 11.28 -2.36
N LEU A 211 15.48 12.07 -1.41
CA LEU A 211 15.13 11.59 -0.06
C LEU A 211 13.77 10.88 -0.02
N ASN A 212 12.92 11.10 -1.02
CA ASN A 212 11.63 10.44 -1.13
C ASN A 212 11.78 9.08 -1.84
N VAL A 213 12.47 8.13 -1.20
CA VAL A 213 12.63 6.77 -1.71
C VAL A 213 11.38 5.96 -1.36
N PRO A 214 10.59 5.51 -2.36
CA PRO A 214 9.34 4.81 -2.09
C PRO A 214 9.56 3.45 -1.45
N CYS A 215 8.68 3.09 -0.52
CA CYS A 215 8.61 1.75 0.06
C CYS A 215 7.70 0.85 -0.78
N PRO A 216 8.24 -0.19 -1.42
CA PRO A 216 7.45 -1.15 -2.18
C PRO A 216 6.72 -2.13 -1.26
N SER A 217 5.57 -2.62 -1.74
CA SER A 217 4.86 -3.75 -1.16
C SER A 217 4.37 -4.68 -2.25
N SER A 218 4.23 -5.95 -1.93
CA SER A 218 3.71 -6.99 -2.81
C SER A 218 2.58 -7.75 -2.14
N VAL A 219 1.78 -8.42 -2.94
CA VAL A 219 0.76 -9.38 -2.50
C VAL A 219 1.13 -10.78 -2.96
N ALA A 220 0.71 -11.79 -2.21
CA ALA A 220 0.93 -13.18 -2.58
C ALA A 220 -0.15 -14.10 -1.99
N LEU A 221 -0.39 -15.23 -2.66
CA LEU A 221 -1.27 -16.30 -2.19
C LEU A 221 -0.54 -17.14 -1.13
N MET A 222 -1.19 -17.35 0.01
CA MET A 222 -0.67 -18.22 1.06
C MET A 222 -0.94 -19.68 0.75
N SER A 223 0.08 -20.54 0.96
CA SER A 223 -0.02 -21.99 0.68
C SER A 223 -1.10 -22.72 1.50
N ALA A 224 -1.42 -22.16 2.70
CA ALA A 224 -2.44 -22.70 3.59
C ALA A 224 -3.86 -22.25 3.27
N SER A 225 -4.05 -21.43 2.22
CA SER A 225 -5.38 -20.96 1.80
C SER A 225 -6.31 -22.14 1.48
N LYS A 226 -7.50 -22.07 2.06
CA LYS A 226 -8.59 -23.01 1.75
C LYS A 226 -9.51 -22.50 0.65
N GLN A 227 -9.28 -21.28 0.17
CA GLN A 227 -10.06 -20.58 -0.87
C GLN A 227 -9.14 -20.05 -1.99
N PRO A 228 -8.26 -20.90 -2.57
CA PRO A 228 -7.20 -20.42 -3.46
C PRO A 228 -7.72 -19.70 -4.71
N GLU A 229 -8.87 -20.11 -5.25
CA GLU A 229 -9.45 -19.47 -6.44
C GLU A 229 -9.98 -18.06 -6.12
N ALA A 230 -10.73 -17.92 -5.02
CA ALA A 230 -11.21 -16.60 -4.57
C ALA A 230 -10.04 -15.67 -4.17
N ALA A 231 -9.00 -16.22 -3.53
CA ALA A 231 -7.79 -15.48 -3.20
C ALA A 231 -7.02 -15.01 -4.44
N ARG A 232 -6.93 -15.83 -5.50
CA ARG A 232 -6.35 -15.40 -6.79
C ARG A 232 -7.17 -14.29 -7.44
N ALA A 233 -8.52 -14.40 -7.42
CA ALA A 233 -9.40 -13.36 -7.93
C ALA A 233 -9.21 -12.04 -7.16
N LEU A 234 -9.07 -12.11 -5.83
CA LEU A 234 -8.76 -10.94 -5.00
C LEU A 234 -7.42 -10.31 -5.37
N ILE A 235 -6.34 -11.11 -5.49
CA ILE A 235 -5.01 -10.61 -5.90
C ILE A 235 -5.08 -9.95 -7.28
N ALA A 236 -5.77 -10.57 -8.24
CA ALA A 236 -5.97 -10.01 -9.57
C ALA A 236 -6.70 -8.66 -9.53
N PHE A 237 -7.75 -8.54 -8.72
CA PHE A 237 -8.46 -7.28 -8.52
C PHE A 237 -7.57 -6.22 -7.85
N MET A 238 -6.86 -6.58 -6.77
CA MET A 238 -5.97 -5.67 -6.04
C MET A 238 -4.91 -5.02 -6.95
N THR A 239 -4.46 -5.74 -7.97
CA THR A 239 -3.40 -5.31 -8.89
C THR A 239 -3.93 -4.87 -10.26
N SER A 240 -5.24 -4.75 -10.40
CA SER A 240 -5.89 -4.34 -11.64
C SER A 240 -5.88 -2.82 -11.85
N PRO A 241 -6.09 -2.34 -13.09
CA PRO A 241 -6.28 -0.92 -13.36
C PRO A 241 -7.46 -0.30 -12.60
N GLU A 242 -8.51 -1.06 -12.32
CA GLU A 242 -9.70 -0.63 -11.59
C GLU A 242 -9.40 -0.31 -10.12
N ALA A 243 -8.43 -1.00 -9.51
CA ALA A 243 -7.97 -0.73 -8.15
C ALA A 243 -7.10 0.54 -8.05
N ALA A 244 -6.47 0.98 -9.14
CA ALA A 244 -5.54 2.09 -9.13
C ALA A 244 -6.11 3.40 -8.54
N PRO A 245 -7.29 3.89 -8.93
CA PRO A 245 -7.87 5.10 -8.34
C PRO A 245 -8.20 4.93 -6.85
N LEU A 246 -8.54 3.72 -6.39
CA LEU A 246 -8.81 3.42 -4.99
C LEU A 246 -7.52 3.50 -4.17
N LEU A 247 -6.44 2.95 -4.68
CA LEU A 247 -5.12 2.98 -4.04
C LEU A 247 -4.59 4.41 -3.91
N ARG A 248 -4.69 5.23 -4.96
CA ARG A 248 -4.25 6.63 -4.92
C ARG A 248 -4.98 7.47 -3.88
N LYS A 249 -6.25 7.17 -3.59
CA LYS A 249 -6.98 7.81 -2.47
C LYS A 249 -6.32 7.56 -1.11
N THR A 250 -5.57 6.49 -0.98
CA THR A 250 -4.82 6.15 0.25
C THR A 250 -3.36 6.62 0.21
N PHE A 251 -3.02 7.53 -0.70
CA PHE A 251 -1.67 8.12 -0.84
C PHE A 251 -0.57 7.08 -1.13
N VAL A 252 -0.91 6.03 -1.86
CA VAL A 252 0.05 5.10 -2.46
C VAL A 252 -0.11 5.08 -3.97
N GLU A 253 0.98 4.80 -4.68
CA GLU A 253 0.93 4.55 -6.12
C GLU A 253 0.85 3.04 -6.38
N PRO A 254 -0.03 2.59 -7.30
CA PRO A 254 0.00 1.22 -7.77
C PRO A 254 1.38 0.88 -8.31
N ALA A 255 1.92 -0.26 -7.94
CA ALA A 255 3.16 -0.73 -8.55
C ALA A 255 2.90 -1.03 -10.03
N ALA A 256 3.81 -0.58 -10.90
CA ALA A 256 3.73 -0.94 -12.32
C ALA A 256 3.86 -2.48 -12.43
N VAL A 257 2.80 -3.14 -12.87
CA VAL A 257 2.86 -4.55 -13.22
C VAL A 257 3.67 -4.62 -14.52
N ALA A 258 4.89 -5.12 -14.44
CA ALA A 258 5.64 -5.42 -15.65
C ALA A 258 4.80 -6.36 -16.53
N PRO A 259 4.66 -6.11 -17.84
CA PRO A 259 3.95 -7.04 -18.71
C PRO A 259 4.54 -8.43 -18.53
N ALA A 260 3.68 -9.44 -18.31
CA ALA A 260 4.09 -10.82 -18.14
C ALA A 260 5.03 -11.17 -19.29
N LYS A 261 6.26 -11.59 -18.98
CA LYS A 261 7.15 -12.12 -20.01
C LYS A 261 6.41 -13.29 -20.69
N PRO A 262 6.31 -13.29 -22.02
CA PRO A 262 5.70 -14.43 -22.71
C PRO A 262 6.45 -15.70 -22.29
N VAL A 263 5.70 -16.67 -21.78
CA VAL A 263 6.22 -18.01 -21.48
C VAL A 263 6.73 -18.57 -22.81
N PRO A 264 8.02 -18.91 -22.95
CA PRO A 264 8.50 -19.52 -24.17
C PRO A 264 7.71 -20.83 -24.42
N ALA A 265 7.14 -20.99 -25.60
CA ALA A 265 6.52 -22.24 -26.01
C ALA A 265 7.55 -23.36 -25.79
N ARG A 266 7.17 -24.42 -25.09
CA ARG A 266 8.01 -25.62 -24.99
C ARG A 266 8.15 -26.21 -26.41
N PRO A 267 9.37 -26.61 -26.79
CA PRO A 267 9.61 -27.29 -28.03
C PRO A 267 8.88 -28.62 -28.12
#